data_68f96b8351ae751cd1184479bffb7381
#
_entry.id   68f96b8351ae751cd1184479bffb7381
#
_cell.length_a   1.000
_cell.length_b   1.000
_cell.length_c   1.000
_cell.angle_alpha   90.00
_cell.angle_beta   90.00
_cell.angle_gamma   90.00
#
_symmetry.space_group_name_H-M   'P 1'
#
loop_
_entity.id
_entity.type
_entity.pdbx_description
1 polymer ?
#
loop_
_entity_poly.entity_id
_entity_poly.type
_entity_poly.pdbx_seq_one_letter_code
_entity_poly.pdbx_strand_id
1 'polypeptide(L)'
;MNLDKELERLKQLMDKGKGLKLDEITKLLGWSLKNKKENREILEKWIEDGDLMRNNRGKYNIPENLGFVKGTFSIIKDRFAFVDTADEGIFIPKPHFNSALDGDTVLVKITSGLNGDKKKEGEVVKVISRERDTIVGILQRNENFGFVTPTHSFGKDIYIPYRMMKDAKNQQLV
;
A
#
# COMPACT_ATOMS: atom_id res chain seq x y z
N MET A 1 5.83 -15.86 -20.71
CA MET A 1 6.45 -15.85 -19.36
C MET A 1 5.35 -15.54 -18.33
N ASN A 2 5.18 -16.36 -17.30
CA ASN A 2 4.19 -16.11 -16.25
C ASN A 2 4.89 -15.34 -15.10
N LEU A 3 4.64 -14.02 -15.02
CA LEU A 3 5.34 -13.13 -14.09
C LEU A 3 5.07 -13.46 -12.61
N ASP A 4 3.87 -13.98 -12.28
CA ASP A 4 3.53 -14.34 -10.90
C ASP A 4 4.36 -15.54 -10.42
N LYS A 5 4.56 -16.53 -11.28
CA LYS A 5 5.44 -17.68 -10.98
C LYS A 5 6.91 -17.26 -10.84
N GLU A 6 7.36 -16.32 -11.66
CA GLU A 6 8.73 -15.81 -11.58
C GLU A 6 8.94 -14.98 -10.30
N LEU A 7 7.94 -14.20 -9.88
CA LEU A 7 7.97 -13.46 -8.63
C LEU A 7 8.04 -14.42 -7.42
N GLU A 8 7.18 -15.43 -7.37
CA GLU A 8 7.19 -16.43 -6.29
C GLU A 8 8.52 -17.19 -6.23
N ARG A 9 9.06 -17.55 -7.39
CA ARG A 9 10.40 -18.16 -7.47
C ARG A 9 11.49 -17.21 -6.94
N LEU A 10 11.42 -15.93 -7.29
CA LEU A 10 12.35 -14.93 -6.78
C LEU A 10 12.26 -14.82 -5.25
N LYS A 11 11.04 -14.73 -4.70
CA LYS A 11 10.81 -14.67 -3.24
C LYS A 11 11.42 -15.85 -2.52
N GLN A 12 11.28 -17.06 -3.07
CA GLN A 12 11.87 -18.28 -2.49
C GLN A 12 13.41 -18.29 -2.54
N LEU A 13 14.00 -17.68 -3.57
CA LEU A 13 15.45 -17.70 -3.78
C LEU A 13 16.20 -16.54 -3.10
N MET A 14 15.47 -15.51 -2.65
CA MET A 14 16.08 -14.35 -1.99
C MET A 14 16.34 -14.64 -0.51
N ASP A 15 17.61 -14.66 -0.14
CA ASP A 15 18.03 -14.75 1.26
C ASP A 15 17.59 -13.54 2.09
N LYS A 16 17.23 -13.77 3.35
CA LYS A 16 16.90 -12.73 4.32
C LYS A 16 18.06 -11.73 4.45
N GLY A 17 17.76 -10.46 4.17
CA GLY A 17 18.70 -9.36 4.39
C GLY A 17 19.67 -9.06 3.25
N LYS A 18 19.81 -9.92 2.24
CA LYS A 18 20.75 -9.71 1.13
C LYS A 18 20.01 -9.21 -0.12
N GLY A 19 19.99 -7.89 -0.32
CA GLY A 19 19.45 -7.32 -1.56
C GLY A 19 20.31 -7.67 -2.78
N LEU A 20 19.66 -7.93 -3.92
CA LEU A 20 20.26 -8.31 -5.20
C LEU A 20 20.21 -7.16 -6.22
N LYS A 21 21.21 -7.06 -7.08
CA LYS A 21 21.19 -6.16 -8.23
C LYS A 21 20.38 -6.75 -9.38
N LEU A 22 19.97 -5.92 -10.34
CA LEU A 22 19.24 -6.34 -11.54
C LEU A 22 19.90 -7.54 -12.25
N ASP A 23 21.23 -7.47 -12.49
CA ASP A 23 21.95 -8.52 -13.21
C ASP A 23 21.99 -9.84 -12.40
N GLU A 24 22.02 -9.77 -11.06
CA GLU A 24 21.96 -10.93 -10.18
C GLU A 24 20.59 -11.60 -10.23
N ILE A 25 19.50 -10.80 -10.18
CA ILE A 25 18.11 -11.29 -10.32
C ILE A 25 17.91 -11.91 -11.72
N THR A 26 18.38 -11.22 -12.77
CA THR A 26 18.28 -11.70 -14.15
C THR A 26 18.92 -13.10 -14.31
N LYS A 27 20.10 -13.31 -13.72
CA LYS A 27 20.76 -14.62 -13.71
C LYS A 27 20.01 -15.67 -12.88
N LEU A 28 19.53 -15.27 -11.71
CA LEU A 28 18.82 -16.12 -10.77
C LEU A 28 17.53 -16.68 -11.38
N LEU A 29 16.80 -15.85 -12.12
CA LEU A 29 15.58 -16.24 -12.81
C LEU A 29 15.83 -16.89 -14.18
N GLY A 30 17.07 -16.91 -14.65
CA GLY A 30 17.41 -17.45 -15.98
C GLY A 30 16.97 -16.56 -17.13
N TRP A 31 16.74 -15.26 -16.87
CA TRP A 31 16.37 -14.29 -17.89
C TRP A 31 17.55 -13.89 -18.78
N SER A 32 17.27 -13.38 -19.96
CA SER A 32 18.32 -12.91 -20.87
C SER A 32 18.92 -11.59 -20.37
N LEU A 33 20.24 -11.55 -20.23
CA LEU A 33 20.98 -10.32 -19.91
C LEU A 33 20.93 -9.28 -21.05
N LYS A 34 20.57 -9.69 -22.28
CA LYS A 34 20.40 -8.78 -23.42
C LYS A 34 19.14 -7.92 -23.27
N ASN A 35 18.12 -8.42 -22.56
CA ASN A 35 16.84 -7.77 -22.35
C ASN A 35 16.82 -6.89 -21.08
N LYS A 36 17.92 -6.19 -20.82
CA LYS A 36 18.11 -5.45 -19.55
C LYS A 36 17.03 -4.40 -19.29
N LYS A 37 16.51 -3.76 -20.35
CA LYS A 37 15.43 -2.77 -20.22
C LYS A 37 14.13 -3.43 -19.80
N GLU A 38 13.70 -4.46 -20.50
CA GLU A 38 12.49 -5.23 -20.21
C GLU A 38 12.54 -5.86 -18.80
N ASN A 39 13.67 -6.47 -18.44
CA ASN A 39 13.87 -7.03 -17.11
C ASN A 39 13.71 -5.97 -16.01
N ARG A 40 14.22 -4.74 -16.25
CA ARG A 40 14.04 -3.63 -15.30
C ARG A 40 12.59 -3.21 -15.22
N GLU A 41 11.87 -3.08 -16.31
CA GLU A 41 10.45 -2.72 -16.34
C GLU A 41 9.61 -3.71 -15.52
N ILE A 42 9.91 -5.00 -15.59
CA ILE A 42 9.27 -6.02 -14.77
C ILE A 42 9.53 -5.77 -13.27
N LEU A 43 10.79 -5.51 -12.88
CA LEU A 43 11.12 -5.24 -11.48
C LEU A 43 10.50 -3.93 -10.97
N GLU A 44 10.43 -2.88 -11.79
CA GLU A 44 9.75 -1.63 -11.42
C GLU A 44 8.25 -1.87 -11.21
N LYS A 45 7.61 -2.68 -12.05
CA LYS A 45 6.22 -3.07 -11.83
C LYS A 45 6.03 -3.80 -10.50
N TRP A 46 6.88 -4.75 -10.15
CA TRP A 46 6.81 -5.43 -8.85
C TRP A 46 7.05 -4.48 -7.66
N ILE A 47 7.81 -3.39 -7.86
CA ILE A 47 7.94 -2.32 -6.84
C ILE A 47 6.65 -1.51 -6.74
N GLU A 48 6.00 -1.18 -7.86
CA GLU A 48 4.71 -0.49 -7.88
C GLU A 48 3.64 -1.31 -7.18
N ASP A 49 3.60 -2.61 -7.46
CA ASP A 49 2.69 -3.60 -6.87
C ASP A 49 3.02 -3.94 -5.40
N GLY A 50 4.13 -3.40 -4.85
CA GLY A 50 4.55 -3.60 -3.46
C GLY A 50 5.16 -4.97 -3.16
N ASP A 51 5.56 -5.71 -4.18
CA ASP A 51 6.16 -7.05 -4.07
C ASP A 51 7.69 -7.03 -4.00
N LEU A 52 8.30 -5.91 -4.43
CA LEU A 52 9.72 -5.64 -4.25
C LEU A 52 9.94 -4.23 -3.70
N MET A 53 11.10 -4.04 -3.11
CA MET A 53 11.64 -2.73 -2.70
C MET A 53 13.04 -2.56 -3.27
N ARG A 54 13.40 -1.31 -3.61
CA ARG A 54 14.75 -0.96 -4.07
C ARG A 54 15.37 0.07 -3.13
N ASN A 55 16.57 -0.22 -2.63
CA ASN A 55 17.31 0.72 -1.79
C ASN A 55 18.10 1.75 -2.62
N ASN A 56 18.68 2.75 -1.94
CA ASN A 56 19.46 3.83 -2.56
C ASN A 56 20.74 3.34 -3.29
N ARG A 57 21.16 2.09 -3.04
CA ARG A 57 22.31 1.45 -3.72
C ARG A 57 21.88 0.65 -4.95
N GLY A 58 20.60 0.73 -5.34
CA GLY A 58 20.05 0.03 -6.49
C GLY A 58 19.90 -1.49 -6.32
N LYS A 59 19.87 -1.97 -5.08
CA LYS A 59 19.58 -3.37 -4.76
C LYS A 59 18.11 -3.58 -4.46
N TYR A 60 17.57 -4.67 -4.95
CA TYR A 60 16.18 -5.12 -4.75
C TYR A 60 16.11 -6.12 -3.61
N ASN A 61 15.03 -6.07 -2.84
CA ASN A 61 14.71 -7.06 -1.80
C ASN A 61 13.19 -7.22 -1.71
N ILE A 62 12.74 -8.33 -1.14
CA ILE A 62 11.33 -8.50 -0.79
C ILE A 62 11.00 -7.68 0.47
N PRO A 63 9.79 -7.09 0.58
CA PRO A 63 9.41 -6.25 1.70
C PRO A 63 9.59 -6.92 3.05
N GLU A 64 9.20 -8.17 3.17
CA GLU A 64 9.23 -8.96 4.41
C GLU A 64 10.64 -9.06 4.99
N ASN A 65 11.67 -9.18 4.16
CA ASN A 65 13.06 -9.20 4.59
C ASN A 65 13.54 -7.87 5.20
N LEU A 66 12.79 -6.79 4.95
CA LEU A 66 13.09 -5.44 5.42
C LEU A 66 12.15 -4.96 6.53
N GLY A 67 11.29 -5.86 7.05
CA GLY A 67 10.31 -5.55 8.09
C GLY A 67 9.08 -4.79 7.56
N PHE A 68 8.74 -4.96 6.28
CA PHE A 68 7.52 -4.47 5.69
C PHE A 68 6.60 -5.62 5.34
N VAL A 69 5.30 -5.37 5.35
CA VAL A 69 4.28 -6.34 4.93
C VAL A 69 3.23 -5.67 4.05
N LYS A 70 2.69 -6.42 3.10
CA LYS A 70 1.59 -5.99 2.22
C LYS A 70 0.30 -6.64 2.69
N GLY A 71 -0.80 -5.90 2.70
CA GLY A 71 -2.10 -6.45 3.09
C GLY A 71 -3.24 -5.47 2.85
N THR A 72 -4.45 -5.89 3.20
CA THR A 72 -5.68 -5.10 3.08
C THR A 72 -5.92 -4.29 4.34
N PHE A 73 -6.12 -3.00 4.19
CA PHE A 73 -6.34 -2.06 5.29
C PHE A 73 -7.82 -2.00 5.65
N SER A 74 -8.15 -2.38 6.89
CA SER A 74 -9.53 -2.45 7.39
C SER A 74 -9.70 -1.55 8.62
N ILE A 75 -10.52 -0.49 8.52
CA ILE A 75 -10.77 0.44 9.62
C ILE A 75 -11.77 -0.15 10.61
N ILE A 76 -11.43 -0.09 11.91
CA ILE A 76 -12.30 -0.52 13.00
C ILE A 76 -12.70 0.68 13.83
N LYS A 77 -14.00 1.05 13.81
CA LYS A 77 -14.61 2.11 14.65
C LYS A 77 -13.86 3.45 14.64
N ASP A 78 -13.29 3.85 13.51
CA ASP A 78 -12.59 5.12 13.30
C ASP A 78 -11.41 5.43 14.25
N ARG A 79 -11.00 4.48 15.07
CA ARG A 79 -9.93 4.66 16.08
C ARG A 79 -8.64 3.97 15.73
N PHE A 80 -8.72 2.83 15.10
CA PHE A 80 -7.60 1.99 14.67
C PHE A 80 -8.03 1.16 13.47
N ALA A 81 -7.05 0.59 12.81
CA ALA A 81 -7.24 -0.34 11.71
C ALA A 81 -6.43 -1.60 11.94
N PHE A 82 -6.75 -2.62 11.18
CA PHE A 82 -5.88 -3.76 10.96
C PHE A 82 -5.47 -3.81 9.49
N VAL A 83 -4.28 -4.31 9.25
CA VAL A 83 -3.87 -4.73 7.92
C VAL A 83 -3.86 -6.25 7.93
N ASP A 84 -4.80 -6.83 7.20
CA ASP A 84 -4.92 -8.28 7.05
C ASP A 84 -3.86 -8.75 6.05
N THR A 85 -2.98 -9.62 6.51
CA THR A 85 -1.95 -10.28 5.71
C THR A 85 -2.26 -11.77 5.59
N ALA A 86 -1.46 -12.51 4.83
CA ALA A 86 -1.63 -13.96 4.71
C ALA A 86 -1.45 -14.71 6.05
N ASP A 87 -0.64 -14.16 6.95
CA ASP A 87 -0.27 -14.83 8.20
C ASP A 87 -1.03 -14.29 9.42
N GLU A 88 -1.17 -12.97 9.54
CA GLU A 88 -1.76 -12.34 10.71
C GLU A 88 -2.25 -10.91 10.44
N GLY A 89 -3.07 -10.37 11.36
CA GLY A 89 -3.50 -8.96 11.33
C GLY A 89 -2.47 -8.05 12.02
N ILE A 90 -2.07 -6.97 11.35
CA ILE A 90 -1.16 -5.95 11.90
C ILE A 90 -1.99 -4.79 12.41
N PHE A 91 -1.86 -4.44 13.68
CA PHE A 91 -2.55 -3.31 14.29
C PHE A 91 -1.95 -1.98 13.82
N ILE A 92 -2.81 -1.07 13.36
CA ILE A 92 -2.42 0.27 12.91
C ILE A 92 -3.17 1.31 13.76
N PRO A 93 -2.49 2.07 14.60
CA PRO A 93 -3.13 3.18 15.32
C PRO A 93 -3.44 4.33 14.36
N LYS A 94 -4.51 5.09 14.65
CA LYS A 94 -5.01 6.16 13.76
C LYS A 94 -3.96 7.16 13.28
N PRO A 95 -2.99 7.62 14.08
CA PRO A 95 -1.93 8.52 13.60
C PRO A 95 -1.06 7.92 12.48
N HIS A 96 -1.04 6.60 12.33
CA HIS A 96 -0.23 5.85 11.36
C HIS A 96 -1.03 5.37 10.14
N PHE A 97 -2.25 5.85 9.94
CA PHE A 97 -3.07 5.56 8.75
C PHE A 97 -2.49 6.21 7.50
N ASN A 98 -1.84 7.36 7.68
CA ASN A 98 -1.38 8.21 6.60
C ASN A 98 -2.52 8.50 5.60
N SER A 99 -2.36 8.12 4.32
CA SER A 99 -3.40 8.32 3.29
C SER A 99 -4.24 7.08 3.01
N ALA A 100 -4.10 6.00 3.81
CA ALA A 100 -4.87 4.78 3.61
C ALA A 100 -6.35 4.97 3.96
N LEU A 101 -7.17 4.30 3.18
CA LEU A 101 -8.62 4.26 3.30
C LEU A 101 -9.08 2.82 3.48
N ASP A 102 -10.28 2.65 4.03
CA ASP A 102 -10.86 1.32 4.22
C ASP A 102 -10.94 0.54 2.90
N GLY A 103 -10.45 -0.70 2.90
CA GLY A 103 -10.35 -1.59 1.74
C GLY A 103 -9.08 -1.44 0.89
N ASP A 104 -8.26 -0.41 1.12
CA ASP A 104 -7.02 -0.23 0.34
C ASP A 104 -6.03 -1.37 0.55
N THR A 105 -5.33 -1.74 -0.52
CA THR A 105 -4.11 -2.55 -0.40
C THR A 105 -2.94 -1.64 -0.06
N VAL A 106 -2.26 -1.92 1.05
CA VAL A 106 -1.20 -1.07 1.58
C VAL A 106 0.10 -1.84 1.84
N LEU A 107 1.20 -1.11 1.85
CA LEU A 107 2.48 -1.54 2.38
C LEU A 107 2.67 -0.92 3.77
N VAL A 108 2.94 -1.75 4.75
CA VAL A 108 3.08 -1.39 6.17
C VAL A 108 4.50 -1.68 6.63
N LYS A 109 5.12 -0.74 7.34
CA LYS A 109 6.34 -0.96 8.10
C LYS A 109 5.98 -1.48 9.49
N ILE A 110 6.52 -2.62 9.90
CA ILE A 110 6.36 -3.12 11.26
C ILE A 110 7.20 -2.27 12.21
N THR A 111 6.56 -1.71 13.22
CA THR A 111 7.17 -0.82 14.22
C THR A 111 7.40 -1.50 15.57
N SER A 112 6.60 -2.51 15.91
CA SER A 112 6.75 -3.31 17.13
C SER A 112 6.21 -4.73 16.99
N GLY A 113 6.51 -5.60 17.95
CA GLY A 113 6.00 -6.98 17.98
C GLY A 113 6.79 -7.97 17.10
N LEU A 114 7.99 -7.63 16.64
CA LEU A 114 8.83 -8.51 15.81
C LEU A 114 9.34 -9.77 16.54
N ASN A 115 9.31 -9.79 17.88
CA ASN A 115 9.87 -10.88 18.70
C ASN A 115 8.84 -11.89 19.23
N GLY A 116 7.68 -12.02 18.57
CA GLY A 116 6.77 -13.15 18.77
C GLY A 116 5.75 -13.05 19.92
N ASP A 117 5.98 -12.25 20.96
CA ASP A 117 5.14 -12.23 22.17
C ASP A 117 4.10 -11.10 22.23
N LYS A 118 4.06 -10.21 21.28
CA LYS A 118 3.11 -9.07 21.21
C LYS A 118 2.46 -8.99 19.85
N LYS A 119 1.21 -8.55 19.83
CA LYS A 119 0.53 -8.17 18.57
C LYS A 119 1.40 -7.18 17.81
N LYS A 120 1.63 -7.47 16.54
CA LYS A 120 2.43 -6.57 15.68
C LYS A 120 1.70 -5.27 15.49
N GLU A 121 2.45 -4.18 15.60
CA GLU A 121 2.01 -2.84 15.24
C GLU A 121 2.76 -2.35 14.02
N GLY A 122 2.13 -1.48 13.25
CA GLY A 122 2.75 -0.94 12.05
C GLY A 122 2.30 0.47 11.70
N GLU A 123 2.93 1.01 10.69
CA GLU A 123 2.64 2.28 10.05
C GLU A 123 2.49 2.07 8.55
N VAL A 124 1.40 2.61 7.96
CA VAL A 124 1.24 2.58 6.51
C VAL A 124 2.29 3.48 5.87
N VAL A 125 3.10 2.93 4.98
CA VAL A 125 4.15 3.70 4.27
C VAL A 125 3.79 3.97 2.81
N LYS A 126 2.91 3.16 2.22
CA LYS A 126 2.47 3.33 0.82
C LYS A 126 1.09 2.71 0.63
N VAL A 127 0.22 3.39 -0.09
CA VAL A 127 -0.99 2.79 -0.68
C VAL A 127 -0.60 2.20 -2.04
N ILE A 128 -0.80 0.90 -2.20
CA ILE A 128 -0.47 0.16 -3.42
C ILE A 128 -1.60 0.29 -4.43
N SER A 129 -2.82 -0.01 -3.99
CA SER A 129 -4.02 0.15 -4.80
C SER A 129 -5.20 0.58 -3.94
N ARG A 130 -6.10 1.34 -4.56
CA ARG A 130 -7.37 1.76 -3.97
C ARG A 130 -8.44 0.70 -4.20
N GLU A 131 -9.20 0.38 -3.16
CA GLU A 131 -10.42 -0.43 -3.30
C GLU A 131 -11.49 0.35 -4.07
N ARG A 132 -11.59 1.67 -3.84
CA ARG A 132 -12.62 2.54 -4.40
C ARG A 132 -12.01 3.80 -4.99
N ASP A 133 -12.38 4.10 -6.23
CA ASP A 133 -12.00 5.32 -6.92
C ASP A 133 -12.96 6.48 -6.61
N THR A 134 -14.16 6.15 -6.11
CA THR A 134 -15.22 7.11 -5.81
C THR A 134 -15.74 6.92 -4.38
N ILE A 135 -16.08 8.04 -3.75
CA ILE A 135 -16.66 8.08 -2.41
C ILE A 135 -17.98 8.83 -2.50
N VAL A 136 -19.02 8.23 -1.94
CA VAL A 136 -20.35 8.85 -1.85
C VAL A 136 -20.54 9.40 -0.45
N GLY A 137 -21.03 10.64 -0.36
CA GLY A 137 -21.25 11.29 0.92
C GLY A 137 -22.22 12.47 0.85
N ILE A 138 -22.52 13.06 2.01
CA ILE A 138 -23.38 14.24 2.13
C ILE A 138 -22.51 15.50 2.11
N LEU A 139 -22.77 16.38 1.15
CA LEU A 139 -22.07 17.66 1.04
C LEU A 139 -22.60 18.66 2.08
N GLN A 140 -21.72 19.14 2.93
CA GLN A 140 -21.94 20.32 3.76
C GLN A 140 -21.27 21.51 3.08
N ARG A 141 -22.06 22.35 2.42
CA ARG A 141 -21.58 23.46 1.62
C ARG A 141 -21.58 24.77 2.40
N ASN A 142 -20.47 25.46 2.41
CA ASN A 142 -20.30 26.86 2.80
C ASN A 142 -20.08 27.74 1.56
N GLU A 143 -19.94 29.04 1.75
CA GLU A 143 -19.74 29.99 0.64
C GLU A 143 -18.46 29.72 -0.16
N ASN A 144 -17.36 29.39 0.49
CA ASN A 144 -16.03 29.29 -0.12
C ASN A 144 -15.48 27.87 -0.21
N PHE A 145 -16.09 26.89 0.44
CA PHE A 145 -15.66 25.49 0.46
C PHE A 145 -16.81 24.60 0.92
N GLY A 146 -16.60 23.31 0.86
CA GLY A 146 -17.48 22.31 1.45
C GLY A 146 -16.73 21.15 2.07
N PHE A 147 -17.45 20.35 2.83
CA PHE A 147 -17.00 19.05 3.30
C PHE A 147 -17.99 17.99 2.84
N VAL A 148 -17.48 16.87 2.38
CA VAL A 148 -18.27 15.67 2.14
C VAL A 148 -18.07 14.74 3.31
N THR A 149 -19.14 14.44 4.04
CA THR A 149 -19.18 13.41 5.08
C THR A 149 -19.57 12.10 4.40
N PRO A 150 -18.65 11.13 4.29
CA PRO A 150 -18.91 9.86 3.63
C PRO A 150 -20.03 9.07 4.29
N THR A 151 -20.87 8.42 3.49
CA THR A 151 -21.95 7.54 3.97
C THR A 151 -21.44 6.21 4.54
N HIS A 152 -20.22 5.84 4.23
CA HIS A 152 -19.55 4.65 4.77
C HIS A 152 -18.30 5.05 5.54
N SER A 153 -17.82 4.17 6.38
CA SER A 153 -16.63 4.43 7.22
C SER A 153 -15.42 4.77 6.36
N PHE A 154 -14.99 6.03 6.45
CA PHE A 154 -13.86 6.57 5.69
C PHE A 154 -12.79 7.18 6.63
N GLY A 155 -13.17 7.37 7.89
CA GLY A 155 -12.30 7.88 8.94
C GLY A 155 -12.13 9.40 8.98
N LYS A 156 -12.61 10.16 7.98
CA LYS A 156 -12.54 11.63 7.95
C LYS A 156 -13.47 12.23 6.90
N ASP A 157 -13.85 13.50 7.11
CA ASP A 157 -14.53 14.31 6.10
C ASP A 157 -13.56 14.73 4.99
N ILE A 158 -14.11 14.89 3.79
CA ILE A 158 -13.34 15.26 2.60
C ILE A 158 -13.56 16.74 2.32
N TYR A 159 -12.50 17.53 2.36
CA TYR A 159 -12.52 18.93 1.98
C TYR A 159 -12.70 19.10 0.46
N ILE A 160 -13.68 19.92 0.06
CA ILE A 160 -13.98 20.24 -1.33
C ILE A 160 -13.79 21.75 -1.57
N PRO A 161 -12.80 22.16 -2.37
CA PRO A 161 -12.63 23.56 -2.75
C PRO A 161 -13.82 24.08 -3.52
N TYR A 162 -14.13 25.38 -3.42
CA TYR A 162 -15.25 26.01 -4.10
C TYR A 162 -15.40 25.62 -5.59
N ARG A 163 -14.28 25.65 -6.33
CA ARG A 163 -14.24 25.32 -7.75
C ARG A 163 -14.68 23.88 -8.08
N MET A 164 -14.54 22.97 -7.13
CA MET A 164 -14.86 21.56 -7.30
C MET A 164 -16.29 21.23 -6.90
N MET A 165 -16.97 22.11 -6.18
CA MET A 165 -18.36 21.90 -5.75
C MET A 165 -19.37 22.03 -6.89
N LYS A 166 -19.01 22.75 -7.98
CA LYS A 166 -19.91 22.99 -9.13
C LYS A 166 -21.31 23.44 -8.67
N ASP A 167 -22.35 22.81 -9.20
CA ASP A 167 -23.76 23.12 -8.89
C ASP A 167 -24.32 22.29 -7.73
N ALA A 168 -23.48 21.51 -7.02
CA ALA A 168 -23.93 20.71 -5.91
C ALA A 168 -24.48 21.58 -4.78
N LYS A 169 -25.63 21.17 -4.22
CA LYS A 169 -26.35 21.91 -3.18
C LYS A 169 -25.93 21.42 -1.77
N ASN A 170 -26.13 22.30 -0.78
CA ASN A 170 -25.95 21.88 0.61
C ASN A 170 -26.89 20.72 0.98
N GLN A 171 -26.38 19.75 1.75
CA GLN A 171 -27.06 18.51 2.13
C GLN A 171 -27.40 17.56 0.96
N GLN A 172 -26.77 17.76 -0.18
CA GLN A 172 -26.92 16.86 -1.33
C GLN A 172 -26.00 15.65 -1.19
N LEU A 173 -26.49 14.48 -1.61
CA LEU A 173 -25.68 13.30 -1.83
C LEU A 173 -24.82 13.51 -3.09
N VAL A 174 -23.52 13.37 -2.97
CA VAL A 174 -22.54 13.60 -4.03
C VAL A 174 -21.55 12.45 -4.14
#